data_349fc04f9b1db2fc31fa57a744b0a60b
#
_entry.id   349fc04f9b1db2fc31fa57a744b0a60b
#
_cell.length_a   1.000
_cell.length_b   1.000
_cell.length_c   1.000
_cell.angle_alpha   90.00
_cell.angle_beta   90.00
_cell.angle_gamma   90.00
#
_symmetry.space_group_name_H-M   'P 1'
#
loop_
_entity.id
_entity.type
_entity.pdbx_description
1 polymer ?
#
loop_
_entity_poly.entity_id
_entity_poly.type
_entity_poly.pdbx_seq_one_letter_code
_entity_poly.pdbx_strand_id
1 'polypeptide(L)'
;SNANKKYQLPKGVNLMDKQMFCFQCEQTASCSGCTGNAGVCGKTASTAKLQDELTSALIGLAKSCENNPKTENTDRIIIEGLFTTITNVNFNDETLKNMIDRVHKEKNIIVPDCSVCKAKCGNTDDYDLNNIWSGNDDIRSLKSLILFGIRGMAAYAYHAMILGYTDD
;
A
#
# COMPACT_ATOMS: atom_id res chain seq x y z
N SER A 1 16.39 33.63 -8.94
CA SER A 1 15.42 32.93 -9.79
C SER A 1 15.95 31.57 -10.18
N ASN A 2 15.74 30.57 -9.37
CA ASN A 2 16.05 29.15 -9.67
C ASN A 2 14.92 28.27 -9.12
N ALA A 3 13.75 28.46 -9.66
CA ALA A 3 12.57 27.66 -9.35
C ALA A 3 12.13 26.89 -10.60
N ASN A 4 12.89 25.92 -11.04
CA ASN A 4 12.44 24.91 -12.01
C ASN A 4 13.46 23.76 -12.12
N LYS A 5 13.82 23.14 -10.99
CA LYS A 5 14.34 21.78 -11.08
C LYS A 5 13.14 20.85 -11.18
N LYS A 6 12.75 20.51 -12.42
CA LYS A 6 11.84 19.42 -12.73
C LYS A 6 12.35 18.16 -12.03
N TYR A 7 11.57 17.64 -11.10
CA TYR A 7 11.74 16.30 -10.58
C TYR A 7 11.54 15.31 -11.73
N GLN A 8 12.63 14.89 -12.33
CA GLN A 8 12.64 13.72 -13.20
C GLN A 8 13.07 12.53 -12.35
N LEU A 9 12.16 11.59 -12.14
CA LEU A 9 12.58 10.24 -11.76
C LEU A 9 13.65 9.81 -12.76
N PRO A 10 14.77 9.20 -12.34
CA PRO A 10 15.77 8.69 -13.26
C PRO A 10 15.08 7.80 -14.28
N LYS A 11 15.14 8.17 -15.57
CA LYS A 11 14.63 7.34 -16.64
C LYS A 11 15.34 5.99 -16.59
N GLY A 12 14.62 4.90 -16.35
CA GLY A 12 15.15 3.56 -16.40
C GLY A 12 15.38 2.87 -15.06
N VAL A 13 14.83 3.37 -13.94
CA VAL A 13 14.83 2.58 -12.70
C VAL A 13 13.82 1.45 -12.87
N ASN A 14 14.34 0.29 -13.29
CA ASN A 14 13.62 -0.96 -13.22
C ASN A 14 13.49 -1.28 -11.71
N LEU A 15 12.31 -1.16 -11.13
CA LEU A 15 12.02 -1.42 -9.70
C LEU A 15 12.40 -2.85 -9.25
N MET A 16 12.86 -3.67 -10.18
CA MET A 16 13.27 -5.06 -9.94
C MET A 16 14.74 -5.22 -9.56
N ASP A 17 15.59 -4.21 -9.71
CA ASP A 17 17.03 -4.34 -9.48
C ASP A 17 17.44 -3.65 -8.17
N LYS A 18 17.74 -4.43 -7.16
CA LYS A 18 18.59 -4.24 -5.95
C LYS A 18 18.70 -2.86 -5.28
N GLN A 19 18.13 -1.79 -5.82
CA GLN A 19 18.17 -0.46 -5.23
C GLN A 19 16.89 -0.19 -4.44
N MET A 20 17.04 0.31 -3.23
CA MET A 20 15.93 0.75 -2.42
C MET A 20 15.23 1.93 -3.07
N PHE A 21 13.91 1.87 -3.15
CA PHE A 21 13.06 3.04 -3.34
C PHE A 21 11.96 3.02 -2.28
N CYS A 22 11.80 4.11 -1.54
CA CYS A 22 10.70 4.27 -0.60
C CYS A 22 10.26 5.73 -0.56
N PHE A 23 8.97 5.96 -0.81
CA PHE A 23 8.33 7.27 -0.74
C PHE A 23 7.08 7.22 0.15
N GLN A 24 7.21 6.62 1.35
CA GLN A 24 6.07 6.29 2.20
C GLN A 24 5.85 7.27 3.37
N CYS A 25 6.72 8.26 3.54
CA CYS A 25 6.60 9.26 4.59
C CYS A 25 7.28 10.58 4.20
N GLU A 26 7.03 11.61 4.99
CA GLU A 26 7.62 12.95 4.83
C GLU A 26 9.13 13.03 5.12
N GLN A 27 9.70 12.01 5.73
CA GLN A 27 11.14 11.95 6.04
C GLN A 27 11.99 11.44 4.88
N THR A 28 11.42 11.34 3.70
CA THR A 28 12.16 10.90 2.52
C THR A 28 13.30 11.86 2.20
N ALA A 29 14.50 11.32 1.91
CA ALA A 29 15.68 12.11 1.65
C ALA A 29 15.45 13.10 0.50
N SER A 30 15.67 14.38 0.74
CA SER A 30 15.58 15.47 -0.25
C SER A 30 14.24 15.52 -1.01
N CYS A 31 13.16 15.06 -0.44
CA CYS A 31 11.84 14.95 -1.06
C CYS A 31 11.80 14.11 -2.36
N SER A 32 12.79 13.26 -2.59
CA SER A 32 12.91 12.42 -3.79
C SER A 32 12.71 10.93 -3.53
N GLY A 33 12.46 10.56 -2.28
CA GLY A 33 12.42 9.17 -1.83
C GLY A 33 13.75 8.70 -1.24
N CYS A 34 13.70 7.62 -0.48
CA CYS A 34 14.88 6.95 0.03
C CYS A 34 15.39 5.97 -1.05
N THR A 35 16.57 6.21 -1.58
CA THR A 35 17.19 5.44 -2.68
C THR A 35 18.57 4.86 -2.30
N GLY A 36 18.99 5.00 -1.05
CA GLY A 36 20.28 4.51 -0.55
C GLY A 36 20.25 3.02 -0.19
N ASN A 37 21.12 2.62 0.72
CA ASN A 37 21.17 1.25 1.22
C ASN A 37 20.05 0.90 2.21
N ALA A 38 19.49 1.93 2.87
CA ALA A 38 18.37 1.84 3.80
C ALA A 38 17.56 3.14 3.79
N GLY A 39 16.34 3.10 4.28
CA GLY A 39 15.55 4.29 4.53
C GLY A 39 16.15 5.15 5.65
N VAL A 40 15.80 6.44 5.70
CA VAL A 40 16.15 7.34 6.81
C VAL A 40 15.70 6.76 8.15
N CYS A 41 14.58 6.03 8.17
CA CYS A 41 14.05 5.32 9.34
C CYS A 41 14.77 4.00 9.67
N GLY A 42 15.76 3.58 8.88
CA GLY A 42 16.44 2.28 9.02
C GLY A 42 15.76 1.10 8.30
N LYS A 43 14.66 1.35 7.59
CA LYS A 43 13.96 0.33 6.80
C LYS A 43 14.87 -0.25 5.72
N THR A 44 14.84 -1.58 5.55
CA THR A 44 15.55 -2.26 4.47
C THR A 44 14.81 -2.14 3.13
N ALA A 45 15.51 -2.37 2.03
CA ALA A 45 14.91 -2.42 0.70
C ALA A 45 13.81 -3.51 0.60
N SER A 46 14.03 -4.68 1.21
CA SER A 46 13.05 -5.77 1.27
C SER A 46 11.76 -5.34 1.96
N THR A 47 11.89 -4.75 3.15
CA THR A 47 10.74 -4.25 3.92
C THR A 47 9.98 -3.16 3.16
N ALA A 48 10.70 -2.22 2.52
CA ALA A 48 10.06 -1.16 1.72
C ALA A 48 9.23 -1.76 0.57
N LYS A 49 9.79 -2.73 -0.15
CA LYS A 49 9.11 -3.43 -1.25
C LYS A 49 7.86 -4.18 -0.76
N LEU A 50 7.96 -4.92 0.33
CA LEU A 50 6.82 -5.65 0.91
C LEU A 50 5.71 -4.70 1.39
N GLN A 51 6.04 -3.54 1.92
CA GLN A 51 5.03 -2.54 2.30
C GLN A 51 4.35 -1.91 1.08
N ASP A 52 5.05 -1.75 -0.04
CA ASP A 52 4.45 -1.33 -1.31
C ASP A 52 3.56 -2.44 -1.88
N GLU A 53 4.00 -3.69 -1.85
CA GLU A 53 3.18 -4.86 -2.24
C GLU A 53 1.91 -4.94 -1.39
N LEU A 54 2.01 -4.79 -0.07
CA LEU A 54 0.84 -4.78 0.82
C LEU A 54 -0.10 -3.61 0.48
N THR A 55 0.43 -2.42 0.21
CA THR A 55 -0.40 -1.27 -0.20
C THR A 55 -1.11 -1.56 -1.53
N SER A 56 -0.43 -2.15 -2.49
CA SER A 56 -0.99 -2.59 -3.78
C SER A 56 -2.12 -3.59 -3.60
N ALA A 57 -1.92 -4.59 -2.75
CA ALA A 57 -2.90 -5.62 -2.43
C ALA A 57 -4.15 -5.03 -1.73
N LEU A 58 -3.97 -4.11 -0.78
CA LEU A 58 -5.06 -3.43 -0.07
C LEU A 58 -5.92 -2.57 -1.02
N ILE A 59 -5.29 -1.84 -1.96
CA ILE A 59 -6.03 -1.09 -2.98
C ILE A 59 -6.78 -2.06 -3.90
N GLY A 60 -6.17 -3.19 -4.27
CA GLY A 60 -6.81 -4.25 -5.04
C GLY A 60 -8.02 -4.84 -4.32
N LEU A 61 -7.92 -5.10 -3.01
CA LEU A 61 -9.03 -5.57 -2.18
C LEU A 61 -10.17 -4.54 -2.13
N ALA A 62 -9.86 -3.26 -1.89
CA ALA A 62 -10.86 -2.20 -1.87
C ALA A 62 -11.61 -2.09 -3.20
N LYS A 63 -10.91 -2.19 -4.33
CA LYS A 63 -11.53 -2.23 -5.67
C LYS A 63 -12.42 -3.45 -5.88
N SER A 64 -12.07 -4.60 -5.33
CA SER A 64 -12.91 -5.79 -5.41
C SER A 64 -14.24 -5.60 -4.70
N CYS A 65 -14.29 -4.75 -3.68
CA CYS A 65 -15.51 -4.41 -2.93
C CYS A 65 -16.43 -3.40 -3.65
N GLU A 66 -15.97 -2.74 -4.72
CA GLU A 66 -16.83 -1.76 -5.45
C GLU A 66 -18.09 -2.41 -6.04
N ASN A 67 -17.98 -3.68 -6.49
CA ASN A 67 -19.07 -4.39 -7.15
C ASN A 67 -19.48 -5.69 -6.43
N ASN A 68 -18.88 -5.98 -5.29
CA ASN A 68 -19.14 -7.20 -4.52
C ASN A 68 -19.32 -6.84 -3.04
N PRO A 69 -20.18 -7.57 -2.32
CA PRO A 69 -20.37 -7.34 -0.90
C PRO A 69 -19.08 -7.67 -0.12
N LYS A 70 -18.79 -6.88 0.86
CA LYS A 70 -17.72 -7.12 1.84
C LYS A 70 -18.09 -8.31 2.73
N THR A 71 -17.07 -9.01 3.25
CA THR A 71 -17.25 -9.93 4.38
C THR A 71 -17.12 -9.17 5.71
N GLU A 72 -17.48 -9.80 6.81
CA GLU A 72 -17.29 -9.24 8.17
C GLU A 72 -15.82 -8.92 8.50
N ASN A 73 -14.86 -9.59 7.82
CA ASN A 73 -13.44 -9.41 8.05
C ASN A 73 -12.78 -8.34 7.16
N THR A 74 -13.45 -7.90 6.10
CA THR A 74 -12.84 -7.04 5.09
C THR A 74 -12.32 -5.74 5.68
N ASP A 75 -13.15 -5.02 6.43
CA ASP A 75 -12.77 -3.74 7.02
C ASP A 75 -11.64 -3.91 8.05
N ARG A 76 -11.70 -4.97 8.85
CA ARG A 76 -10.64 -5.32 9.80
C ARG A 76 -9.31 -5.56 9.10
N ILE A 77 -9.30 -6.33 8.02
CA ILE A 77 -8.08 -6.62 7.23
C ILE A 77 -7.52 -5.34 6.62
N ILE A 78 -8.37 -4.45 6.10
CA ILE A 78 -7.94 -3.16 5.55
C ILE A 78 -7.31 -2.28 6.64
N ILE A 79 -7.94 -2.17 7.82
CA ILE A 79 -7.42 -1.38 8.94
C ILE A 79 -6.08 -1.94 9.42
N GLU A 80 -5.98 -3.25 9.66
CA GLU A 80 -4.74 -3.91 10.09
C GLU A 80 -3.62 -3.74 9.05
N GLY A 81 -3.94 -3.92 7.77
CA GLY A 81 -2.97 -3.80 6.68
C GLY A 81 -2.45 -2.36 6.53
N LEU A 82 -3.34 -1.37 6.54
CA LEU A 82 -2.94 0.04 6.49
C LEU A 82 -2.09 0.42 7.71
N PHE A 83 -2.49 0.00 8.92
CA PHE A 83 -1.72 0.21 10.15
C PHE A 83 -0.32 -0.39 10.04
N THR A 84 -0.21 -1.62 9.51
CA THR A 84 1.05 -2.33 9.32
C THR A 84 2.01 -1.59 8.37
N THR A 85 1.49 -0.81 7.41
CA THR A 85 2.30 -0.02 6.47
C THR A 85 2.76 1.34 7.01
N ILE A 86 2.34 1.74 8.22
CA ILE A 86 2.78 3.00 8.81
C ILE A 86 4.27 2.94 9.14
N THR A 87 4.97 4.04 8.90
CA THR A 87 6.40 4.17 9.20
C THR A 87 6.71 3.83 10.65
N ASN A 88 7.73 3.03 10.87
CA ASN A 88 8.21 2.57 12.18
C ASN A 88 7.24 1.67 12.97
N VAL A 89 6.16 1.19 12.37
CA VAL A 89 5.24 0.26 13.05
C VAL A 89 5.69 -1.19 12.88
N ASN A 90 6.03 -1.59 11.65
CA ASN A 90 6.42 -2.97 11.39
C ASN A 90 7.53 -3.07 10.33
N PHE A 91 8.68 -3.60 10.74
CA PHE A 91 9.83 -3.90 9.87
C PHE A 91 10.10 -5.40 9.74
N ASN A 92 9.15 -6.25 10.12
CA ASN A 92 9.27 -7.69 10.00
C ASN A 92 8.71 -8.17 8.66
N ASP A 93 9.59 -8.63 7.78
CA ASP A 93 9.26 -9.10 6.42
C ASP A 93 8.31 -10.29 6.43
N GLU A 94 8.38 -11.18 7.43
CA GLU A 94 7.50 -12.34 7.54
C GLU A 94 6.07 -11.90 7.91
N THR A 95 5.93 -10.97 8.84
CA THR A 95 4.63 -10.39 9.20
C THR A 95 3.99 -9.69 7.99
N LEU A 96 4.78 -8.96 7.20
CA LEU A 96 4.29 -8.29 5.99
C LEU A 96 3.79 -9.31 4.95
N LYS A 97 4.55 -10.39 4.69
CA LYS A 97 4.14 -11.47 3.79
C LYS A 97 2.84 -12.14 4.24
N ASN A 98 2.76 -12.47 5.53
CA ASN A 98 1.54 -13.06 6.10
C ASN A 98 0.32 -12.12 5.95
N MET A 99 0.52 -10.81 6.08
CA MET A 99 -0.55 -9.84 5.88
C MET A 99 -0.98 -9.76 4.43
N ILE A 100 -0.04 -9.76 3.47
CA ILE A 100 -0.32 -9.81 2.03
C ILE A 100 -1.15 -11.07 1.71
N ASP A 101 -0.75 -12.23 2.21
CA ASP A 101 -1.47 -13.49 2.01
C ASP A 101 -2.90 -13.43 2.57
N ARG A 102 -3.11 -12.78 3.72
CA ARG A 102 -4.45 -12.58 4.29
C ARG A 102 -5.31 -11.69 3.38
N VAL A 103 -4.75 -10.61 2.87
CA VAL A 103 -5.43 -9.70 1.93
C VAL A 103 -5.83 -10.45 0.65
N HIS A 104 -4.93 -11.25 0.09
CA HIS A 104 -5.22 -12.03 -1.12
C HIS A 104 -6.28 -13.11 -0.87
N LYS A 105 -6.28 -13.78 0.29
CA LYS A 105 -7.32 -14.73 0.67
C LYS A 105 -8.68 -14.05 0.76
N GLU A 106 -8.75 -12.90 1.42
CA GLU A 106 -9.99 -12.11 1.54
C GLU A 106 -10.52 -11.69 0.16
N LYS A 107 -9.65 -11.18 -0.70
CA LYS A 107 -9.99 -10.80 -2.06
C LYS A 107 -10.54 -11.99 -2.87
N ASN A 108 -9.99 -13.17 -2.69
CA ASN A 108 -10.48 -14.40 -3.34
C ASN A 108 -11.86 -14.85 -2.83
N ILE A 109 -12.21 -14.53 -1.60
CA ILE A 109 -13.56 -14.79 -1.05
C ILE A 109 -14.56 -13.80 -1.66
N ILE A 110 -14.21 -12.54 -1.77
CA ILE A 110 -15.07 -11.48 -2.31
C ILE A 110 -15.31 -11.66 -3.81
N VAL A 111 -14.32 -12.10 -4.56
CA VAL A 111 -14.41 -12.36 -6.01
C VAL A 111 -14.25 -13.85 -6.26
N PRO A 112 -15.35 -14.63 -6.11
CA PRO A 112 -15.31 -16.07 -6.33
C PRO A 112 -15.15 -16.40 -7.81
N ASP A 113 -14.68 -17.62 -8.08
CA ASP A 113 -14.60 -18.15 -9.43
C ASP A 113 -16.01 -18.26 -10.08
N CYS A 114 -16.10 -17.90 -11.33
CA CYS A 114 -17.33 -18.05 -12.09
C CYS A 114 -17.70 -19.54 -12.23
N SER A 115 -18.90 -19.89 -11.84
CA SER A 115 -19.41 -21.27 -11.93
C SER A 115 -19.49 -21.80 -13.37
N VAL A 116 -19.59 -20.88 -14.34
CA VAL A 116 -19.78 -21.24 -15.77
C VAL A 116 -18.43 -21.37 -16.48
N CYS A 117 -17.55 -20.39 -16.35
CA CYS A 117 -16.27 -20.35 -17.07
C CYS A 117 -15.07 -20.75 -16.20
N LYS A 118 -15.27 -20.95 -14.90
CA LYS A 118 -14.22 -21.20 -13.88
C LYS A 118 -13.12 -20.14 -13.85
N ALA A 119 -13.40 -18.95 -14.41
CA ALA A 119 -12.54 -17.78 -14.34
C ALA A 119 -13.08 -16.80 -13.29
N LYS A 120 -12.23 -15.99 -12.74
CA LYS A 120 -12.64 -14.95 -11.80
C LYS A 120 -13.39 -13.83 -12.53
N CYS A 121 -14.64 -13.60 -12.14
CA CYS A 121 -15.48 -12.56 -12.70
C CYS A 121 -15.34 -11.26 -11.91
N GLY A 122 -14.16 -10.67 -11.95
CA GLY A 122 -13.87 -9.42 -11.25
C GLY A 122 -12.39 -9.07 -11.34
N ASN A 123 -12.06 -7.84 -10.99
CA ASN A 123 -10.66 -7.43 -10.93
C ASN A 123 -10.05 -7.97 -9.63
N THR A 124 -9.20 -9.00 -9.76
CA THR A 124 -8.44 -9.61 -8.66
C THR A 124 -6.99 -9.14 -8.64
N ASP A 125 -6.58 -8.30 -9.58
CA ASP A 125 -5.22 -7.81 -9.65
C ASP A 125 -4.94 -6.81 -8.53
N ASP A 126 -3.71 -6.82 -8.08
CA ASP A 126 -3.21 -5.79 -7.20
C ASP A 126 -3.05 -4.46 -7.96
N TYR A 127 -3.13 -3.35 -7.23
CA TYR A 127 -2.98 -2.06 -7.84
C TYR A 127 -1.50 -1.80 -8.17
N ASP A 128 -1.23 -1.33 -9.39
CA ASP A 128 0.13 -0.90 -9.74
C ASP A 128 0.42 0.49 -9.16
N LEU A 129 1.25 0.54 -8.12
CA LEU A 129 1.68 1.80 -7.48
C LEU A 129 2.45 2.74 -8.42
N ASN A 130 3.01 2.24 -9.53
CA ASN A 130 3.60 3.11 -10.55
C ASN A 130 2.59 4.12 -11.10
N ASN A 131 1.30 3.80 -11.11
CA ASN A 131 0.24 4.74 -11.48
C ASN A 131 0.11 5.95 -10.51
N ILE A 132 0.67 5.84 -9.32
CA ILE A 132 0.80 6.98 -8.40
C ILE A 132 2.09 7.75 -8.72
N TRP A 133 3.21 7.04 -8.80
CA TRP A 133 4.53 7.65 -8.87
C TRP A 133 4.85 8.27 -10.24
N SER A 134 4.32 7.73 -11.33
CA SER A 134 4.52 8.22 -12.70
C SER A 134 3.54 9.33 -13.12
N GLY A 135 2.59 9.68 -12.27
CA GLY A 135 1.58 10.70 -12.56
C GLY A 135 2.16 12.13 -12.57
N ASN A 136 1.32 13.08 -12.97
CA ASN A 136 1.56 14.51 -12.79
C ASN A 136 1.86 14.82 -11.32
N ASP A 137 2.72 15.80 -11.04
CA ASP A 137 3.20 16.14 -9.70
C ASP A 137 2.05 16.46 -8.73
N ASP A 138 1.02 17.19 -9.19
CA ASP A 138 -0.14 17.54 -8.37
C ASP A 138 -0.98 16.29 -8.04
N ILE A 139 -1.23 15.44 -9.05
CA ILE A 139 -1.98 14.20 -8.88
C ILE A 139 -1.23 13.26 -7.93
N ARG A 140 0.09 13.11 -8.09
CA ARG A 140 0.94 12.31 -7.20
C ARG A 140 0.86 12.82 -5.76
N SER A 141 0.98 14.13 -5.57
CA SER A 141 0.93 14.76 -4.26
C SER A 141 -0.43 14.55 -3.58
N LEU A 142 -1.53 14.72 -4.31
CA LEU A 142 -2.88 14.50 -3.78
C LEU A 142 -3.12 13.03 -3.41
N LYS A 143 -2.72 12.09 -4.26
CA LYS A 143 -2.84 10.64 -3.97
C LYS A 143 -1.99 10.24 -2.77
N SER A 144 -0.78 10.78 -2.65
CA SER A 144 0.08 10.55 -1.48
C SER A 144 -0.53 11.11 -0.20
N LEU A 145 -1.11 12.30 -0.26
CA LEU A 145 -1.78 12.92 0.88
C LEU A 145 -2.99 12.08 1.35
N ILE A 146 -3.80 11.59 0.41
CA ILE A 146 -4.92 10.69 0.72
C ILE A 146 -4.40 9.41 1.40
N LEU A 147 -3.38 8.78 0.85
CA LEU A 147 -2.82 7.54 1.40
C LEU A 147 -2.27 7.76 2.82
N PHE A 148 -1.57 8.85 3.08
CA PHE A 148 -1.08 9.19 4.42
C PHE A 148 -2.23 9.46 5.38
N GLY A 149 -3.27 10.18 4.94
CA GLY A 149 -4.46 10.44 5.73
C GLY A 149 -5.19 9.16 6.14
N ILE A 150 -5.40 8.25 5.19
CA ILE A 150 -6.05 6.95 5.44
C ILE A 150 -5.21 6.09 6.41
N ARG A 151 -3.89 6.07 6.27
CA ARG A 151 -3.01 5.39 7.23
C ARG A 151 -3.11 5.98 8.63
N GLY A 152 -3.18 7.31 8.74
CA GLY A 152 -3.41 7.99 10.02
C GLY A 152 -4.74 7.60 10.65
N MET A 153 -5.82 7.56 9.87
CA MET A 153 -7.12 7.08 10.33
C MET A 153 -7.06 5.60 10.78
N ALA A 154 -6.40 4.75 10.01
CA ALA A 154 -6.23 3.34 10.34
C ALA A 154 -5.49 3.13 11.67
N ALA A 155 -4.56 4.01 12.05
CA ALA A 155 -3.88 3.95 13.33
C ALA A 155 -4.87 4.08 14.50
N TYR A 156 -5.76 5.06 14.45
CA TYR A 156 -6.79 5.24 15.48
C TYR A 156 -7.83 4.12 15.45
N ALA A 157 -8.31 3.74 14.26
CA ALA A 157 -9.27 2.65 14.11
C ALA A 157 -8.73 1.32 14.63
N TYR A 158 -7.45 1.01 14.35
CA TYR A 158 -6.80 -0.20 14.87
C TYR A 158 -6.76 -0.23 16.39
N HIS A 159 -6.40 0.88 17.04
CA HIS A 159 -6.39 0.95 18.49
C HIS A 159 -7.80 0.83 19.09
N ALA A 160 -8.79 1.48 18.50
CA ALA A 160 -10.19 1.35 18.92
C ALA A 160 -10.65 -0.12 18.80
N MET A 161 -10.37 -0.77 17.69
CA MET A 161 -10.72 -2.17 17.44
C MET A 161 -10.08 -3.13 18.45
N ILE A 162 -8.80 -2.93 18.83
CA ILE A 162 -8.13 -3.75 19.83
C ILE A 162 -8.78 -3.57 21.22
N LEU A 163 -9.27 -2.37 21.52
CA LEU A 163 -9.97 -2.08 22.77
C LEU A 163 -11.42 -2.56 22.76
N GLY A 164 -11.89 -3.18 21.68
CA GLY A 164 -13.24 -3.71 21.55
C GLY A 164 -14.28 -2.66 21.16
N TYR A 165 -13.87 -1.47 20.74
CA TYR A 165 -14.77 -0.46 20.18
C TYR A 165 -14.91 -0.67 18.69
N THR A 166 -16.04 -1.22 18.27
CA THR A 166 -16.45 -1.35 16.87
C THR A 166 -17.84 -0.76 16.73
N ASP A 167 -18.06 0.00 15.65
CA ASP A 167 -19.35 0.54 15.26
C ASP A 167 -19.54 0.23 13.77
N ASP A 168 -20.73 -0.23 13.39
CA ASP A 168 -21.05 -0.67 12.03
C ASP A 168 -21.47 0.51 11.13
#